data_e2bb98138eb1e18e3cd9658f938feea7
#
_entry.id   e2bb98138eb1e18e3cd9658f938feea7
#
_cell.length_a   1.000
_cell.length_b   1.000
_cell.length_c   1.000
_cell.angle_alpha   90.00
_cell.angle_beta   90.00
_cell.angle_gamma   90.00
#
_symmetry.space_group_name_H-M   'P 1'
#
loop_
_entity.id
_entity.type
_entity.pdbx_description
1 polymer ?
#
loop_
_entity_poly.entity_id
_entity_poly.type
_entity_poly.pdbx_seq_one_letter_code
_entity_poly.pdbx_strand_id
1 'polypeptide(L)'
;NSPLVIKADEKSLIRPKYALTEGLTAQMLITNMTQALESVSEQIEEPLPDFIRQKFELCTEEYAYRNIHFPESMHGAKISRRRLGFDELLTMQCGLGLMRSLSHEVTGCPMKYYEPSPFYKSLPFEPTNAQKKACEDIFRDMSKSSPMNRLVQGDVGSGKTAVAAAACWFAYKNGCQAALMAPTEILARQHYATLKGFLE
;
A
#
# COMPACT_ATOMS: atom_id res chain seq x y z
N ASN A 1 -17.81 -8.14 -5.03
CA ASN A 1 -18.90 -8.74 -5.79
C ASN A 1 -19.61 -7.66 -6.58
N SER A 2 -19.66 -7.79 -7.92
CA SER A 2 -20.37 -6.82 -8.76
C SER A 2 -21.88 -7.07 -8.70
N PRO A 3 -22.73 -6.04 -8.61
CA PRO A 3 -24.18 -6.22 -8.66
C PRO A 3 -24.61 -6.81 -10.01
N LEU A 4 -25.55 -7.73 -9.99
CA LEU A 4 -26.14 -8.31 -11.19
C LEU A 4 -27.34 -7.45 -11.60
N VAL A 5 -27.35 -6.97 -12.84
CA VAL A 5 -28.50 -6.30 -13.43
C VAL A 5 -29.46 -7.39 -13.93
N ILE A 6 -30.60 -7.55 -13.26
CA ILE A 6 -31.70 -8.40 -13.74
C ILE A 6 -32.71 -7.47 -14.39
N LYS A 7 -32.94 -7.64 -15.70
CA LYS A 7 -34.07 -7.01 -16.41
C LYS A 7 -35.36 -7.68 -15.93
N ALA A 8 -36.08 -7.02 -15.04
CA ALA A 8 -37.49 -7.28 -14.83
C ALA A 8 -38.26 -6.11 -15.46
N ASP A 9 -39.38 -6.36 -16.08
CA ASP A 9 -40.16 -5.40 -16.85
C ASP A 9 -40.19 -3.99 -16.28
N GLU A 10 -39.69 -3.01 -17.07
CA GLU A 10 -39.74 -1.55 -16.96
C GLU A 10 -38.98 -0.85 -15.85
N LYS A 11 -38.36 -1.51 -14.87
CA LYS A 11 -37.37 -0.88 -13.96
C LYS A 11 -36.17 -1.80 -13.81
N SER A 12 -35.02 -1.41 -14.32
CA SER A 12 -33.75 -2.13 -14.07
C SER A 12 -33.43 -2.09 -12.59
N LEU A 13 -33.83 -3.10 -11.85
CA LEU A 13 -33.50 -3.29 -10.44
C LEU A 13 -32.08 -3.82 -10.34
N ILE A 14 -31.18 -2.99 -9.84
CA ILE A 14 -29.83 -3.40 -9.47
C ILE A 14 -29.96 -4.20 -8.17
N ARG A 15 -29.56 -5.46 -8.17
CA ARG A 15 -29.58 -6.31 -6.96
C ARG A 15 -28.18 -6.71 -6.54
N PRO A 16 -27.88 -6.74 -5.23
CA PRO A 16 -26.61 -7.24 -4.75
C PRO A 16 -26.49 -8.74 -5.01
N LYS A 17 -25.28 -9.19 -5.33
CA LYS A 17 -24.96 -10.61 -5.42
C LYS A 17 -24.09 -10.97 -4.22
N TYR A 18 -24.62 -11.75 -3.30
CA TYR A 18 -23.91 -12.27 -2.14
C TYR A 18 -23.32 -13.65 -2.43
N ALA A 19 -22.18 -13.95 -1.82
CA ALA A 19 -21.70 -15.32 -1.74
C ALA A 19 -22.63 -16.11 -0.82
N LEU A 20 -23.12 -17.24 -1.30
CA LEU A 20 -24.05 -18.10 -0.57
C LEU A 20 -23.30 -19.31 -0.01
N THR A 21 -23.73 -19.76 1.16
CA THR A 21 -23.33 -21.02 1.77
C THR A 21 -24.55 -21.93 1.89
N GLU A 22 -24.32 -23.20 2.19
CA GLU A 22 -25.42 -24.17 2.36
C GLU A 22 -26.41 -23.69 3.41
N GLY A 23 -27.70 -23.76 3.07
CA GLY A 23 -28.81 -23.30 3.93
C GLY A 23 -29.13 -21.79 3.86
N LEU A 24 -28.34 -20.97 3.17
CA LEU A 24 -28.61 -19.53 2.97
C LEU A 24 -29.08 -19.24 1.56
N THR A 25 -30.24 -18.57 1.46
CA THR A 25 -30.75 -18.08 0.17
C THR A 25 -30.44 -16.60 -0.02
N ALA A 26 -30.35 -16.17 -1.29
CA ALA A 26 -30.16 -14.75 -1.60
C ALA A 26 -31.28 -13.86 -1.02
N GLN A 27 -32.51 -14.37 -1.01
CA GLN A 27 -33.67 -13.65 -0.46
C GLN A 27 -33.57 -13.46 1.05
N MET A 28 -33.08 -14.46 1.79
CA MET A 28 -32.85 -14.33 3.24
C MET A 28 -31.82 -13.25 3.55
N LEU A 29 -30.72 -13.22 2.79
CA LEU A 29 -29.68 -12.20 2.97
C LEU A 29 -30.20 -10.80 2.62
N ILE A 30 -30.96 -10.65 1.54
CA ILE A 30 -31.58 -9.37 1.17
C ILE A 30 -32.52 -8.89 2.28
N THR A 31 -33.42 -9.75 2.74
CA THR A 31 -34.37 -9.39 3.82
C THR A 31 -33.66 -8.97 5.10
N ASN A 32 -32.68 -9.77 5.54
CA ASN A 32 -31.91 -9.45 6.75
C ASN A 32 -31.11 -8.17 6.60
N MET A 33 -30.51 -7.92 5.43
CA MET A 33 -29.76 -6.70 5.19
C MET A 33 -30.65 -5.47 5.15
N THR A 34 -31.86 -5.58 4.58
CA THR A 34 -32.84 -4.49 4.60
C THR A 34 -33.24 -4.15 6.05
N GLN A 35 -33.61 -5.15 6.83
CA GLN A 35 -33.97 -4.96 8.25
C GLN A 35 -32.82 -4.36 9.07
N ALA A 36 -31.60 -4.86 8.87
CA ALA A 36 -30.42 -4.33 9.55
C ALA A 36 -30.18 -2.84 9.21
N LEU A 37 -30.22 -2.47 7.94
CA LEU A 37 -30.05 -1.07 7.52
C LEU A 37 -31.15 -0.16 8.03
N GLU A 38 -32.41 -0.63 8.11
CA GLU A 38 -33.51 0.12 8.70
C GLU A 38 -33.33 0.33 10.19
N SER A 39 -32.87 -0.70 10.91
CA SER A 39 -32.71 -0.64 12.38
C SER A 39 -31.56 0.24 12.85
N VAL A 40 -30.51 0.42 12.03
CA VAL A 40 -29.30 1.20 12.40
C VAL A 40 -29.22 2.55 11.72
N SER A 41 -30.14 2.92 10.84
CA SER A 41 -30.02 4.12 10.02
C SER A 41 -29.85 5.42 10.81
N GLU A 42 -30.53 5.55 11.95
CA GLU A 42 -30.43 6.72 12.82
C GLU A 42 -29.21 6.68 13.76
N GLN A 43 -28.49 5.54 13.79
CA GLN A 43 -27.35 5.31 14.67
C GLN A 43 -26.01 5.37 13.94
N ILE A 44 -26.02 5.48 12.61
CA ILE A 44 -24.81 5.58 11.82
C ILE A 44 -24.22 6.99 11.97
N GLU A 45 -23.20 7.09 12.81
CA GLU A 45 -22.45 8.33 12.96
C GLU A 45 -21.45 8.51 11.81
N GLU A 46 -21.26 9.75 11.36
CA GLU A 46 -20.28 10.07 10.33
C GLU A 46 -18.88 10.27 10.95
N PRO A 47 -17.93 9.33 10.77
CA PRO A 47 -16.62 9.43 11.41
C PRO A 47 -15.67 10.41 10.73
N LEU A 48 -15.93 10.75 9.45
CA LEU A 48 -15.06 11.64 8.71
C LEU A 48 -15.49 13.11 8.87
N PRO A 49 -14.57 14.00 9.27
CA PRO A 49 -14.83 15.44 9.27
C PRO A 49 -15.24 15.96 7.89
N ASP A 50 -16.12 16.96 7.88
CA ASP A 50 -16.67 17.56 6.65
C ASP A 50 -15.59 18.02 5.67
N PHE A 51 -14.50 18.61 6.16
CA PHE A 51 -13.41 19.07 5.30
C PHE A 51 -12.72 17.93 4.54
N ILE A 52 -12.64 16.73 5.13
CA ILE A 52 -12.09 15.54 4.46
C ILE A 52 -13.07 15.05 3.41
N ARG A 53 -14.36 14.94 3.75
CA ARG A 53 -15.39 14.49 2.81
C ARG A 53 -15.47 15.41 1.59
N GLN A 54 -15.45 16.72 1.80
CA GLN A 54 -15.45 17.72 0.72
C GLN A 54 -14.18 17.64 -0.13
N LYS A 55 -13.01 17.58 0.49
CA LYS A 55 -11.71 17.52 -0.22
C LYS A 55 -11.60 16.32 -1.14
N PHE A 56 -12.12 15.17 -0.72
CA PHE A 56 -12.03 13.91 -1.47
C PHE A 56 -13.34 13.52 -2.18
N GLU A 57 -14.34 14.40 -2.17
CA GLU A 57 -15.65 14.19 -2.81
C GLU A 57 -16.30 12.86 -2.37
N LEU A 58 -16.38 12.64 -1.06
CA LEU A 58 -16.92 11.42 -0.46
C LEU A 58 -18.37 11.64 0.00
N CYS A 59 -19.22 10.65 -0.22
CA CYS A 59 -20.56 10.62 0.36
C CYS A 59 -20.53 10.33 1.86
N THR A 60 -21.66 10.48 2.53
CA THR A 60 -21.82 10.10 3.94
C THR A 60 -21.73 8.59 4.11
N GLU A 61 -21.38 8.15 5.34
CA GLU A 61 -21.26 6.73 5.64
C GLU A 61 -22.61 6.01 5.50
N GLU A 62 -23.68 6.62 5.98
CA GLU A 62 -25.04 6.09 5.83
C GLU A 62 -25.41 5.88 4.34
N TYR A 63 -25.16 6.89 3.50
CA TYR A 63 -25.37 6.77 2.06
C TYR A 63 -24.56 5.61 1.46
N ALA A 64 -23.31 5.47 1.89
CA ALA A 64 -22.43 4.42 1.40
C ALA A 64 -22.96 3.02 1.76
N TYR A 65 -23.37 2.78 3.00
CA TYR A 65 -23.92 1.50 3.41
C TYR A 65 -25.23 1.16 2.71
N ARG A 66 -26.13 2.13 2.55
CA ARG A 66 -27.39 1.90 1.81
C ARG A 66 -27.14 1.57 0.34
N ASN A 67 -26.36 2.39 -0.33
CA ASN A 67 -26.17 2.27 -1.78
C ASN A 67 -25.15 1.21 -2.22
N ILE A 68 -24.32 0.66 -1.31
CA ILE A 68 -23.49 -0.51 -1.65
C ILE A 68 -24.32 -1.80 -1.71
N HIS A 69 -25.38 -1.87 -0.90
CA HIS A 69 -26.28 -3.03 -0.85
C HIS A 69 -27.50 -2.87 -1.78
N PHE A 70 -28.14 -1.70 -1.78
CA PHE A 70 -29.35 -1.40 -2.55
C PHE A 70 -29.18 -0.12 -3.36
N PRO A 71 -28.31 -0.11 -4.38
CA PRO A 71 -28.03 1.10 -5.12
C PRO A 71 -29.23 1.50 -6.00
N GLU A 72 -29.59 2.78 -5.96
CA GLU A 72 -30.58 3.36 -6.86
C GLU A 72 -30.05 3.45 -8.31
N SER A 73 -28.72 3.53 -8.46
CA SER A 73 -28.04 3.58 -9.75
C SER A 73 -26.63 2.99 -9.67
N MET A 74 -26.05 2.62 -10.82
CA MET A 74 -24.64 2.21 -10.89
C MET A 74 -23.69 3.32 -10.45
N HIS A 75 -24.08 4.56 -10.62
CA HIS A 75 -23.31 5.71 -10.13
C HIS A 75 -23.29 5.76 -8.60
N GLY A 76 -24.46 5.60 -7.94
CA GLY A 76 -24.56 5.50 -6.50
C GLY A 76 -23.71 4.36 -5.91
N ALA A 77 -23.75 3.18 -6.55
CA ALA A 77 -22.91 2.04 -6.17
C ALA A 77 -21.41 2.36 -6.27
N LYS A 78 -20.99 3.08 -7.31
CA LYS A 78 -19.58 3.48 -7.50
C LYS A 78 -19.12 4.49 -6.44
N ILE A 79 -19.95 5.48 -6.12
CA ILE A 79 -19.67 6.47 -5.07
C ILE A 79 -19.55 5.79 -3.71
N SER A 80 -20.47 4.89 -3.39
CA SER A 80 -20.46 4.12 -2.14
C SER A 80 -19.21 3.25 -2.01
N ARG A 81 -18.83 2.55 -3.08
CA ARG A 81 -17.59 1.75 -3.10
C ARG A 81 -16.35 2.62 -2.90
N ARG A 82 -16.33 3.83 -3.50
CA ARG A 82 -15.22 4.78 -3.31
C ARG A 82 -15.11 5.20 -1.85
N ARG A 83 -16.24 5.50 -1.19
CA ARG A 83 -16.27 5.88 0.22
C ARG A 83 -15.76 4.75 1.11
N LEU A 84 -16.31 3.57 1.02
CA LEU A 84 -15.92 2.42 1.85
C LEU A 84 -14.46 2.01 1.63
N GLY A 85 -14.00 2.04 0.37
CA GLY A 85 -12.59 1.81 0.06
C GLY A 85 -11.65 2.88 0.65
N PHE A 86 -12.09 4.14 0.68
CA PHE A 86 -11.34 5.22 1.33
C PHE A 86 -11.23 4.98 2.85
N ASP A 87 -12.32 4.62 3.51
CA ASP A 87 -12.35 4.38 4.97
C ASP A 87 -11.43 3.19 5.34
N GLU A 88 -11.49 2.10 4.58
CA GLU A 88 -10.63 0.93 4.79
C GLU A 88 -9.14 1.30 4.65
N LEU A 89 -8.79 2.02 3.59
CA LEU A 89 -7.41 2.45 3.36
C LEU A 89 -6.95 3.49 4.39
N LEU A 90 -7.83 4.42 4.80
CA LEU A 90 -7.52 5.40 5.83
C LEU A 90 -7.23 4.72 7.17
N THR A 91 -8.09 3.78 7.58
CA THR A 91 -7.91 3.01 8.82
C THR A 91 -6.57 2.27 8.82
N MET A 92 -6.23 1.61 7.70
CA MET A 92 -4.95 0.94 7.55
C MET A 92 -3.78 1.92 7.62
N GLN A 93 -3.86 3.07 6.93
CA GLN A 93 -2.81 4.09 6.95
C GLN A 93 -2.63 4.73 8.32
N CYS A 94 -3.72 5.00 9.05
CA CYS A 94 -3.66 5.49 10.43
C CYS A 94 -2.98 4.46 11.35
N GLY A 95 -3.33 3.18 11.22
CA GLY A 95 -2.70 2.10 11.98
C GLY A 95 -1.19 2.00 11.71
N LEU A 96 -0.79 2.04 10.44
CA LEU A 96 0.62 2.05 10.05
C LEU A 96 1.35 3.32 10.53
N GLY A 97 0.68 4.48 10.50
CA GLY A 97 1.21 5.73 11.02
C GLY A 97 1.47 5.67 12.53
N LEU A 98 0.54 5.12 13.27
CA LEU A 98 0.69 4.91 14.71
C LEU A 98 1.84 3.94 15.03
N MET A 99 1.92 2.81 14.33
CA MET A 99 3.03 1.86 14.51
C MET A 99 4.39 2.51 14.21
N ARG A 100 4.49 3.32 13.16
CA ARG A 100 5.71 4.09 12.87
C ARG A 100 6.04 5.08 13.97
N SER A 101 5.05 5.80 14.50
CA SER A 101 5.24 6.73 15.61
C SER A 101 5.80 6.05 16.85
N LEU A 102 5.30 4.86 17.18
CA LEU A 102 5.79 4.06 18.30
C LEU A 102 7.19 3.49 18.07
N SER A 103 7.59 3.25 16.80
CA SER A 103 8.94 2.73 16.48
C SER A 103 10.02 3.83 16.41
N HIS A 104 9.69 5.11 16.56
CA HIS A 104 10.65 6.21 16.57
C HIS A 104 11.55 6.27 17.80
N GLU A 105 11.37 5.39 18.79
CA GLU A 105 12.29 5.26 19.94
C GLU A 105 13.59 4.53 19.60
N VAL A 106 13.68 3.87 18.42
CA VAL A 106 14.90 3.22 17.97
C VAL A 106 15.81 4.25 17.32
N THR A 107 16.92 4.58 17.99
CA THR A 107 17.97 5.44 17.41
C THR A 107 18.78 4.63 16.40
N GLY A 108 18.85 5.13 15.15
CA GLY A 108 19.77 4.62 14.15
C GLY A 108 21.19 5.09 14.39
N CYS A 109 22.15 4.53 13.67
CA CYS A 109 23.51 5.04 13.61
C CYS A 109 23.61 5.99 12.39
N PRO A 110 23.65 7.32 12.58
CA PRO A 110 23.73 8.25 11.45
C PRO A 110 25.06 8.05 10.72
N MET A 111 24.97 7.79 9.42
CA MET A 111 26.14 7.58 8.58
C MET A 111 26.58 8.90 7.95
N LYS A 112 27.89 9.10 7.85
CA LYS A 112 28.43 10.25 7.13
C LYS A 112 28.15 10.10 5.64
N TYR A 113 27.68 11.17 5.01
CA TYR A 113 27.44 11.17 3.58
C TYR A 113 28.74 11.04 2.79
N TYR A 114 28.73 10.15 1.81
CA TYR A 114 29.78 9.97 0.81
C TYR A 114 29.16 10.11 -0.59
N GLU A 115 29.85 10.81 -1.45
CA GLU A 115 29.47 11.00 -2.83
C GLU A 115 29.53 9.66 -3.59
N PRO A 116 28.47 9.25 -4.30
CA PRO A 116 28.36 7.91 -4.88
C PRO A 116 29.14 7.68 -6.19
N SER A 117 29.73 8.71 -6.79
CA SER A 117 30.45 8.61 -8.06
C SER A 117 31.52 7.51 -8.11
N PRO A 118 32.32 7.25 -7.03
CA PRO A 118 33.26 6.15 -7.04
C PRO A 118 32.60 4.77 -7.18
N PHE A 119 31.46 4.58 -6.53
CA PHE A 119 30.66 3.36 -6.66
C PHE A 119 30.06 3.22 -8.05
N TYR A 120 29.52 4.30 -8.65
CA TYR A 120 28.97 4.24 -10.00
C TYR A 120 30.01 3.86 -11.04
N LYS A 121 31.26 4.28 -10.88
CA LYS A 121 32.38 3.94 -11.77
C LYS A 121 32.84 2.48 -11.66
N SER A 122 32.56 1.79 -10.53
CA SER A 122 32.86 0.36 -10.38
C SER A 122 31.82 -0.55 -11.00
N LEU A 123 30.64 -0.02 -11.35
CA LEU A 123 29.61 -0.82 -12.00
C LEU A 123 29.97 -1.12 -13.47
N PRO A 124 29.63 -2.33 -13.99
CA PRO A 124 29.86 -2.68 -15.39
C PRO A 124 28.91 -1.97 -16.39
N PHE A 125 28.07 -1.08 -15.90
CA PHE A 125 27.09 -0.30 -16.68
C PHE A 125 26.90 1.08 -16.04
N GLU A 126 26.38 2.02 -16.82
CA GLU A 126 26.01 3.33 -16.28
C GLU A 126 24.64 3.28 -15.60
N PRO A 127 24.53 3.68 -14.31
CA PRO A 127 23.25 3.73 -13.62
C PRO A 127 22.29 4.73 -14.26
N THR A 128 21.02 4.34 -14.38
CA THR A 128 19.96 5.23 -14.85
C THR A 128 19.70 6.36 -13.86
N ASN A 129 19.08 7.45 -14.31
CA ASN A 129 18.69 8.57 -13.44
C ASN A 129 17.78 8.12 -12.29
N ALA A 130 16.87 7.15 -12.53
CA ALA A 130 16.00 6.60 -11.51
C ALA A 130 16.79 5.82 -10.43
N GLN A 131 17.80 5.04 -10.82
CA GLN A 131 18.68 4.33 -9.90
C GLN A 131 19.54 5.31 -9.10
N LYS A 132 20.13 6.32 -9.75
CA LYS A 132 20.90 7.39 -9.08
C LYS A 132 20.03 8.10 -8.03
N LYS A 133 18.80 8.48 -8.37
CA LYS A 133 17.85 9.09 -7.44
C LYS A 133 17.49 8.18 -6.27
N ALA A 134 17.25 6.88 -6.52
CA ALA A 134 16.97 5.91 -5.47
C ALA A 134 18.16 5.76 -4.50
N CYS A 135 19.40 5.72 -5.02
CA CYS A 135 20.61 5.69 -4.19
C CYS A 135 20.76 6.95 -3.33
N GLU A 136 20.53 8.13 -3.90
CA GLU A 136 20.59 9.41 -3.14
C GLU A 136 19.56 9.45 -2.03
N ASP A 137 18.33 9.00 -2.29
CA ASP A 137 17.28 8.93 -1.28
C ASP A 137 17.64 7.96 -0.14
N ILE A 138 18.24 6.80 -0.47
CA ILE A 138 18.73 5.81 0.49
C ILE A 138 19.85 6.42 1.35
N PHE A 139 20.85 7.03 0.73
CA PHE A 139 21.98 7.63 1.46
C PHE A 139 21.55 8.76 2.39
N ARG A 140 20.59 9.59 1.94
CA ARG A 140 19.98 10.61 2.77
C ARG A 140 19.25 10.03 3.98
N ASP A 141 18.51 8.92 3.79
CA ASP A 141 17.82 8.26 4.89
C ASP A 141 18.80 7.57 5.86
N MET A 142 19.85 6.91 5.35
CA MET A 142 20.90 6.29 6.18
C MET A 142 21.73 7.32 6.96
N SER A 143 21.73 8.58 6.54
CA SER A 143 22.42 9.67 7.23
C SER A 143 21.60 10.29 8.37
N LYS A 144 20.33 9.87 8.56
CA LYS A 144 19.47 10.34 9.66
C LYS A 144 19.74 9.58 10.95
N SER A 145 19.30 10.17 12.06
CA SER A 145 19.34 9.52 13.39
C SER A 145 18.31 8.40 13.56
N SER A 146 17.32 8.31 12.68
CA SER A 146 16.31 7.23 12.66
C SER A 146 16.73 6.13 11.69
N PRO A 147 16.50 4.83 11.99
CA PRO A 147 16.78 3.75 11.07
C PRO A 147 16.02 3.92 9.76
N MET A 148 16.69 3.68 8.65
CA MET A 148 16.03 3.69 7.34
C MET A 148 15.11 2.47 7.21
N ASN A 149 13.87 2.72 6.79
CA ASN A 149 12.93 1.67 6.36
C ASN A 149 12.33 2.10 5.01
N ARG A 150 12.89 1.59 3.91
CA ARG A 150 12.54 2.00 2.54
C ARG A 150 12.25 0.81 1.65
N LEU A 151 11.11 0.84 0.98
CA LEU A 151 10.77 -0.11 -0.08
C LEU A 151 11.32 0.40 -1.42
N VAL A 152 12.09 -0.43 -2.12
CA VAL A 152 12.55 -0.18 -3.49
C VAL A 152 11.72 -1.03 -4.45
N GLN A 153 10.90 -0.38 -5.26
CA GLN A 153 10.02 -1.02 -6.23
C GLN A 153 10.51 -0.77 -7.65
N GLY A 154 10.38 -1.77 -8.50
CA GLY A 154 10.72 -1.70 -9.92
C GLY A 154 10.51 -3.04 -10.60
N ASP A 155 10.46 -3.05 -11.94
CA ASP A 155 10.26 -4.25 -12.74
C ASP A 155 11.41 -5.26 -12.62
N VAL A 156 11.19 -6.48 -13.10
CA VAL A 156 12.26 -7.49 -13.22
C VAL A 156 13.34 -6.95 -14.19
N GLY A 157 14.60 -7.01 -13.76
CA GLY A 157 15.70 -6.47 -14.56
C GLY A 157 15.95 -4.96 -14.40
N SER A 158 15.18 -4.23 -13.59
CA SER A 158 15.38 -2.77 -13.38
C SER A 158 16.65 -2.42 -12.58
N GLY A 159 17.45 -3.40 -12.18
CA GLY A 159 18.71 -3.20 -11.46
C GLY A 159 18.55 -2.91 -9.96
N LYS A 160 17.49 -3.38 -9.31
CA LYS A 160 17.30 -3.24 -7.86
C LYS A 160 18.48 -3.75 -7.04
N THR A 161 19.16 -4.79 -7.52
CA THR A 161 20.37 -5.34 -6.87
C THR A 161 21.53 -4.35 -6.87
N ALA A 162 21.68 -3.52 -7.92
CA ALA A 162 22.70 -2.47 -7.93
C ALA A 162 22.42 -1.37 -6.91
N VAL A 163 21.13 -1.01 -6.71
CA VAL A 163 20.71 -0.06 -5.66
C VAL A 163 20.98 -0.64 -4.27
N ALA A 164 20.72 -1.95 -4.06
CA ALA A 164 21.07 -2.61 -2.80
C ALA A 164 22.60 -2.66 -2.58
N ALA A 165 23.38 -2.91 -3.64
CA ALA A 165 24.85 -2.86 -3.59
C ALA A 165 25.36 -1.46 -3.20
N ALA A 166 24.73 -0.38 -3.71
CA ALA A 166 25.05 0.99 -3.32
C ALA A 166 24.85 1.22 -1.82
N ALA A 167 23.76 0.70 -1.25
CA ALA A 167 23.51 0.79 0.19
C ALA A 167 24.58 0.02 1.01
N CYS A 168 24.96 -1.17 0.56
CA CYS A 168 26.04 -1.94 1.19
C CYS A 168 27.39 -1.21 1.10
N TRP A 169 27.71 -0.63 -0.05
CA TRP A 169 28.92 0.18 -0.25
C TRP A 169 28.93 1.40 0.68
N PHE A 170 27.81 2.08 0.81
CA PHE A 170 27.68 3.25 1.68
C PHE A 170 27.88 2.88 3.16
N ALA A 171 27.29 1.76 3.61
CA ALA A 171 27.52 1.22 4.95
C ALA A 171 29.01 0.88 5.18
N TYR A 172 29.65 0.21 4.22
CA TYR A 172 31.07 -0.13 4.29
C TYR A 172 31.97 1.12 4.39
N LYS A 173 31.67 2.18 3.60
CA LYS A 173 32.41 3.45 3.69
C LYS A 173 32.31 4.13 5.06
N ASN A 174 31.26 3.83 5.81
CA ASN A 174 31.05 4.28 7.18
C ASN A 174 31.62 3.31 8.25
N GLY A 175 32.39 2.29 7.84
CA GLY A 175 32.92 1.28 8.75
C GLY A 175 31.90 0.31 9.32
N CYS A 176 30.71 0.24 8.70
CA CYS A 176 29.64 -0.64 9.10
C CYS A 176 29.62 -1.92 8.23
N GLN A 177 29.08 -3.00 8.80
CA GLN A 177 28.80 -4.23 8.06
C GLN A 177 27.41 -4.16 7.44
N ALA A 178 27.22 -4.81 6.29
CA ALA A 178 25.94 -4.96 5.64
C ALA A 178 25.58 -6.44 5.50
N ALA A 179 24.29 -6.76 5.68
CA ALA A 179 23.75 -8.10 5.47
C ALA A 179 22.61 -8.03 4.45
N LEU A 180 22.64 -8.90 3.45
CA LEU A 180 21.58 -9.05 2.47
C LEU A 180 20.85 -10.37 2.70
N MET A 181 19.55 -10.32 2.94
CA MET A 181 18.70 -11.49 3.08
C MET A 181 17.99 -11.82 1.78
N ALA A 182 17.86 -13.09 1.48
CA ALA A 182 17.11 -13.59 0.34
C ALA A 182 16.19 -14.76 0.79
N PRO A 183 15.05 -14.99 0.11
CA PRO A 183 14.08 -16.00 0.52
C PRO A 183 14.57 -17.44 0.33
N THR A 184 15.59 -17.67 -0.52
CA THR A 184 16.14 -19.01 -0.78
C THR A 184 17.66 -18.96 -0.84
N GLU A 185 18.31 -20.10 -0.57
CA GLU A 185 19.76 -20.26 -0.68
C GLU A 185 20.27 -19.95 -2.09
N ILE A 186 19.54 -20.40 -3.12
CA ILE A 186 19.91 -20.18 -4.52
C ILE A 186 19.99 -18.67 -4.82
N LEU A 187 18.99 -17.92 -4.40
CA LEU A 187 18.96 -16.46 -4.57
C LEU A 187 20.05 -15.77 -3.74
N ALA A 188 20.32 -16.24 -2.52
CA ALA A 188 21.40 -15.69 -1.70
C ALA A 188 22.76 -15.87 -2.37
N ARG A 189 23.05 -17.06 -2.94
CA ARG A 189 24.27 -17.33 -3.70
C ARG A 189 24.37 -16.47 -4.97
N GLN A 190 23.26 -16.30 -5.69
CA GLN A 190 23.20 -15.44 -6.87
C GLN A 190 23.46 -13.97 -6.51
N HIS A 191 22.84 -13.46 -5.44
CA HIS A 191 23.09 -12.11 -4.97
C HIS A 191 24.54 -11.93 -4.51
N TYR A 192 25.11 -12.91 -3.80
CA TYR A 192 26.50 -12.85 -3.40
C TYR A 192 27.44 -12.69 -4.60
N ALA A 193 27.27 -13.52 -5.64
CA ALA A 193 28.10 -13.43 -6.84
C ALA A 193 27.96 -12.06 -7.54
N THR A 194 26.75 -11.53 -7.63
CA THR A 194 26.47 -10.22 -8.22
C THR A 194 27.08 -9.07 -7.40
N LEU A 195 26.88 -9.09 -6.07
CA LEU A 195 27.41 -8.06 -5.17
C LEU A 195 28.94 -8.08 -5.14
N LYS A 196 29.56 -9.26 -5.17
CA LYS A 196 31.01 -9.42 -5.26
C LYS A 196 31.55 -8.69 -6.48
N GLY A 197 30.91 -8.87 -7.67
CA GLY A 197 31.32 -8.20 -8.89
C GLY A 197 31.11 -6.67 -8.92
N PHE A 198 30.26 -6.12 -8.03
CA PHE A 198 30.03 -4.68 -7.93
C PHE A 198 30.88 -3.98 -6.87
N LEU A 199 31.40 -4.74 -5.87
CA LEU A 199 32.05 -4.18 -4.67
C LEU A 199 33.57 -4.48 -4.62
N GLU A 200 34.06 -5.40 -5.43
CA GLU A 200 35.50 -5.67 -5.66
C GLU A 200 36.03 -4.83 -6.82
#